data_066c7c9fe9f7bb8f5ad5a176de7d6565
#
_entry.id   066c7c9fe9f7bb8f5ad5a176de7d6565
#
_cell.length_a   1.000
_cell.length_b   1.000
_cell.length_c   1.000
_cell.angle_alpha   90.00
_cell.angle_beta   90.00
_cell.angle_gamma   90.00
#
_symmetry.space_group_name_H-M   'P 1'
#
loop_
_entity.id
_entity.type
_entity.pdbx_description
1 polymer ?
#
loop_
_entity_poly.entity_id
_entity_poly.type
_entity_poly.pdbx_seq_one_letter_code
_entity_poly.pdbx_strand_id
1 'polypeptide(L)'
;MKTKLIAVLTLVAAFFIPVVSGAEKELSKEEFMLLARRKNQFPTYAKLYGVLQHRRRNAPVLSMPVYFGVILHPDRTVGQLVLDNKEGYMLGQAVNSGLTSVAPMNPNSSDKLGYVGVRASDLTLSFLFCKPIREFANENVGGVVPCRVILLDDPANKEEIKVWLSKEHCFPLQVEFFRKNEKSPYRTLEASGFTKKNDLYYVRKLRIEGPGWRTRIDFDADRADIGKVDMSKPPRIVIKLEKEVK
;
A
#
# COMPACT_ATOMS: atom_id res chain seq x y z
N MET A 1 -34.86 -15.13 14.25
CA MET A 1 -33.88 -15.00 13.16
C MET A 1 -33.06 -13.75 13.43
N LYS A 2 -31.78 -13.91 13.84
CA LYS A 2 -30.86 -12.77 14.09
C LYS A 2 -30.01 -12.59 12.86
N THR A 3 -30.28 -11.52 12.11
CA THR A 3 -29.46 -11.12 10.95
C THR A 3 -28.13 -10.60 11.46
N LYS A 4 -27.06 -11.34 11.25
CA LYS A 4 -25.70 -10.89 11.53
C LYS A 4 -25.29 -9.89 10.46
N LEU A 5 -25.21 -8.63 10.84
CA LEU A 5 -24.61 -7.57 10.02
C LEU A 5 -23.10 -7.80 10.00
N ILE A 6 -22.57 -8.26 8.87
CA ILE A 6 -21.13 -8.39 8.65
C ILE A 6 -20.64 -7.01 8.17
N ALA A 7 -20.00 -6.28 9.05
CA ALA A 7 -19.30 -5.05 8.70
C ALA A 7 -18.01 -5.40 7.98
N VAL A 8 -17.89 -5.06 6.71
CA VAL A 8 -16.69 -5.23 5.87
C VAL A 8 -15.86 -3.95 5.90
N LEU A 9 -14.62 -4.13 6.04
CA LEU A 9 -13.48 -3.28 6.38
C LEU A 9 -12.91 -2.47 5.22
N THR A 10 -12.46 -1.23 5.44
CA THR A 10 -11.79 -0.37 4.46
C THR A 10 -10.50 0.27 4.96
N LEU A 11 -9.55 0.42 4.08
CA LEU A 11 -8.19 0.88 4.25
C LEU A 11 -8.07 2.41 4.13
N VAL A 12 -6.92 2.98 4.56
CA VAL A 12 -6.60 4.42 4.50
C VAL A 12 -6.80 5.01 3.10
N ALA A 13 -8.05 5.10 2.72
CA ALA A 13 -8.60 5.92 1.69
C ALA A 13 -10.05 6.17 2.10
N ALA A 14 -10.32 7.25 2.85
CA ALA A 14 -11.69 7.64 3.18
C ALA A 14 -12.40 8.07 1.90
N PHE A 15 -13.08 7.14 1.25
CA PHE A 15 -14.01 7.45 0.17
C PHE A 15 -15.41 7.58 0.77
N PHE A 16 -15.91 8.81 0.88
CA PHE A 16 -17.33 9.03 0.90
C PHE A 16 -17.83 8.93 -0.54
N ILE A 17 -18.30 7.77 -0.94
CA ILE A 17 -19.17 7.66 -2.12
C ILE A 17 -20.59 7.84 -1.59
N PRO A 18 -21.36 8.86 -2.03
CA PRO A 18 -22.79 8.91 -1.73
C PRO A 18 -23.43 7.66 -2.33
N VAL A 19 -24.16 6.90 -1.50
CA VAL A 19 -24.99 5.78 -1.98
C VAL A 19 -26.09 6.40 -2.82
N VAL A 20 -25.93 6.40 -4.13
CA VAL A 20 -27.00 6.71 -5.07
C VAL A 20 -27.73 5.42 -5.36
N SER A 21 -28.88 5.24 -4.74
CA SER A 21 -29.82 4.15 -5.04
C SER A 21 -30.47 4.38 -6.41
N GLY A 22 -29.89 3.82 -7.41
CA GLY A 22 -30.38 3.70 -8.77
C GLY A 22 -29.59 2.58 -9.42
N ALA A 23 -30.09 1.90 -10.45
CA ALA A 23 -29.37 0.87 -11.17
C ALA A 23 -27.97 1.40 -11.58
N GLU A 24 -26.96 1.11 -10.76
CA GLU A 24 -25.60 1.65 -10.94
C GLU A 24 -25.06 1.11 -12.26
N LYS A 25 -24.89 2.02 -13.21
CA LYS A 25 -24.10 1.75 -14.43
C LYS A 25 -22.72 1.29 -13.97
N GLU A 26 -22.35 0.06 -14.30
CA GLU A 26 -21.02 -0.45 -13.97
C GLU A 26 -19.97 0.48 -14.58
N LEU A 27 -19.08 1.01 -13.72
CA LEU A 27 -18.03 1.94 -14.15
C LEU A 27 -17.14 1.28 -15.19
N SER A 28 -16.74 2.02 -16.20
CA SER A 28 -15.70 1.59 -17.12
C SER A 28 -14.40 1.27 -16.37
N LYS A 29 -13.51 0.51 -16.98
CA LYS A 29 -12.18 0.21 -16.43
C LYS A 29 -11.42 1.50 -16.07
N GLU A 30 -11.48 2.48 -16.95
CA GLU A 30 -10.79 3.77 -16.81
C GLU A 30 -11.37 4.59 -15.63
N GLU A 31 -12.70 4.68 -15.51
CA GLU A 31 -13.38 5.36 -14.41
C GLU A 31 -13.06 4.68 -13.07
N PHE A 32 -13.07 3.36 -13.03
CA PHE A 32 -12.73 2.60 -11.82
C PHE A 32 -11.26 2.80 -11.41
N MET A 33 -10.33 2.80 -12.37
CA MET A 33 -8.93 3.11 -12.10
C MET A 33 -8.72 4.54 -11.62
N LEU A 34 -9.51 5.50 -12.10
CA LEU A 34 -9.49 6.86 -11.56
C LEU A 34 -9.90 6.89 -10.09
N LEU A 35 -10.93 6.13 -9.71
CA LEU A 35 -11.32 6.01 -8.30
C LEU A 35 -10.20 5.36 -7.46
N ALA A 36 -9.59 4.29 -7.94
CA ALA A 36 -8.50 3.61 -7.25
C ALA A 36 -7.26 4.52 -7.05
N ARG A 37 -7.05 5.49 -7.94
CA ARG A 37 -5.96 6.48 -7.84
C ARG A 37 -6.31 7.69 -6.98
N ARG A 38 -7.62 7.95 -6.75
CA ARG A 38 -8.05 9.10 -5.95
C ARG A 38 -7.58 8.90 -4.52
N LYS A 39 -6.92 9.91 -4.00
CA LYS A 39 -6.65 10.05 -2.58
C LYS A 39 -7.77 10.86 -1.94
N ASN A 40 -7.80 10.87 -0.62
CA ASN A 40 -8.83 11.58 0.14
C ASN A 40 -9.04 13.02 -0.34
N GLN A 41 -10.26 13.50 -0.27
CA GLN A 41 -10.60 14.90 -0.58
C GLN A 41 -9.95 15.89 0.39
N PHE A 42 -9.55 15.45 1.56
CA PHE A 42 -8.85 16.22 2.59
C PHE A 42 -7.56 15.49 3.02
N PRO A 43 -6.55 16.24 3.46
CA PRO A 43 -5.31 15.65 3.90
C PRO A 43 -5.53 14.73 5.11
N THR A 44 -4.92 13.54 5.05
CA THR A 44 -4.94 12.56 6.13
C THR A 44 -3.52 12.14 6.46
N TYR A 45 -3.32 11.64 7.69
CA TYR A 45 -2.03 11.10 8.09
C TYR A 45 -2.17 9.73 8.73
N ALA A 46 -1.08 8.98 8.70
CA ALA A 46 -0.92 7.76 9.47
C ALA A 46 0.50 7.67 10.01
N LYS A 47 0.63 7.23 11.28
CA LYS A 47 1.87 6.80 11.90
C LYS A 47 1.67 5.36 12.35
N LEU A 48 2.33 4.45 11.68
CA LEU A 48 2.19 3.02 11.88
C LEU A 48 3.51 2.46 12.43
N TYR A 49 3.41 1.75 13.53
CA TYR A 49 4.52 1.05 14.16
C TYR A 49 4.27 -0.45 14.04
N GLY A 50 5.30 -1.22 13.82
CA GLY A 50 5.12 -2.65 13.64
C GLY A 50 6.42 -3.43 13.61
N VAL A 51 6.33 -4.63 13.07
CA VAL A 51 7.48 -5.53 12.89
C VAL A 51 7.53 -5.95 11.42
N LEU A 52 8.71 -5.85 10.84
CA LEU A 52 9.05 -6.44 9.55
C LEU A 52 9.79 -7.76 9.81
N GLN A 53 9.31 -8.82 9.18
CA GLN A 53 9.97 -10.12 9.15
C GLN A 53 10.35 -10.45 7.70
N HIS A 54 11.62 -10.74 7.48
CA HIS A 54 12.13 -11.18 6.18
C HIS A 54 12.74 -12.56 6.29
N ARG A 55 12.33 -13.44 5.41
CA ARG A 55 12.81 -14.82 5.33
C ARG A 55 13.34 -15.10 3.93
N ARG A 56 14.54 -15.63 3.85
CA ARG A 56 15.11 -16.24 2.64
C ARG A 56 15.27 -17.75 2.82
N ARG A 57 15.25 -18.45 1.70
CA ARG A 57 15.53 -19.89 1.71
C ARG A 57 16.90 -20.13 2.32
N ASN A 58 16.98 -21.07 3.26
CA ASN A 58 18.23 -21.47 3.94
C ASN A 58 18.93 -20.35 4.75
N ALA A 59 18.21 -19.32 5.17
CA ALA A 59 18.71 -18.25 6.02
C ALA A 59 17.85 -18.08 7.27
N PRO A 60 18.42 -17.57 8.37
CA PRO A 60 17.66 -17.19 9.55
C PRO A 60 16.59 -16.13 9.20
N VAL A 61 15.49 -16.12 9.96
CA VAL A 61 14.51 -15.06 9.84
C VAL A 61 15.07 -13.77 10.40
N LEU A 62 15.15 -12.74 9.56
CA LEU A 62 15.46 -11.40 10.00
C LEU A 62 14.15 -10.75 10.51
N SER A 63 14.17 -10.27 11.75
CA SER A 63 13.04 -9.55 12.35
C SER A 63 13.52 -8.21 12.87
N MET A 64 12.79 -7.13 12.53
CA MET A 64 13.15 -5.78 12.94
C MET A 64 11.93 -4.89 13.15
N PRO A 65 12.01 -3.89 14.05
CA PRO A 65 10.97 -2.87 14.14
C PRO A 65 10.88 -2.08 12.84
N VAL A 66 9.64 -1.70 12.50
CA VAL A 66 9.34 -0.84 11.37
C VAL A 66 8.44 0.31 11.81
N TYR A 67 8.73 1.49 11.32
CA TYR A 67 7.87 2.66 11.40
C TYR A 67 7.53 3.14 10.01
N PHE A 68 6.27 3.45 9.76
CA PHE A 68 5.81 4.09 8.54
C PHE A 68 4.93 5.29 8.88
N GLY A 69 5.47 6.49 8.65
CA GLY A 69 4.74 7.76 8.79
C GLY A 69 4.41 8.32 7.42
N VAL A 70 3.16 8.72 7.19
CA VAL A 70 2.72 9.25 5.89
C VAL A 70 1.70 10.35 6.05
N ILE A 71 1.77 11.36 5.19
CA ILE A 71 0.71 12.34 4.94
C ILE A 71 0.26 12.18 3.49
N LEU A 72 -1.03 11.96 3.33
CA LEU A 72 -1.71 11.87 2.04
C LEU A 72 -2.40 13.21 1.78
N HIS A 73 -1.80 14.06 0.96
CA HIS A 73 -2.44 15.26 0.44
C HIS A 73 -3.20 14.93 -0.85
N PRO A 74 -4.17 15.77 -1.25
CA PRO A 74 -4.88 15.59 -2.52
C PRO A 74 -3.95 15.56 -3.75
N ASP A 75 -2.84 16.30 -3.70
CA ASP A 75 -1.88 16.49 -4.81
C ASP A 75 -0.59 15.68 -4.67
N ARG A 76 -0.22 15.27 -3.46
CA ARG A 76 1.03 14.54 -3.20
C ARG A 76 0.93 13.63 -1.99
N THR A 77 1.83 12.67 -1.91
CA THR A 77 2.09 11.88 -0.70
C THR A 77 3.51 12.19 -0.22
N VAL A 78 3.66 12.38 1.06
CA VAL A 78 4.98 12.48 1.71
C VAL A 78 5.02 11.48 2.85
N GLY A 79 6.11 10.73 2.96
CA GLY A 79 6.23 9.72 4.01
C GLY A 79 7.66 9.48 4.45
N GLN A 80 7.78 8.80 5.57
CA GLN A 80 9.02 8.27 6.09
C GLN A 80 8.82 6.79 6.40
N LEU A 81 9.72 5.95 5.90
CA LEU A 81 9.86 4.58 6.36
C LEU A 81 11.13 4.47 7.19
N VAL A 82 11.05 3.83 8.35
CA VAL A 82 12.24 3.54 9.18
C VAL A 82 12.27 2.04 9.45
N LEU A 83 13.42 1.44 9.20
CA LEU A 83 13.72 0.04 9.46
C LEU A 83 14.75 -0.04 10.58
N ASP A 84 14.51 -0.91 11.56
CA ASP A 84 15.43 -1.18 12.67
C ASP A 84 15.82 0.08 13.46
N ASN A 85 14.94 1.08 13.52
CA ASN A 85 15.16 2.41 14.12
C ASN A 85 16.37 3.19 13.57
N LYS A 86 17.13 2.64 12.64
CA LYS A 86 18.42 3.15 12.14
C LYS A 86 18.40 3.55 10.68
N GLU A 87 17.74 2.77 9.84
CA GLU A 87 17.67 2.98 8.40
C GLU A 87 16.40 3.74 8.03
N GLY A 88 16.54 5.00 7.66
CA GLY A 88 15.42 5.86 7.30
C GLY A 88 15.38 6.17 5.81
N TYR A 89 14.16 6.22 5.26
CA TYR A 89 13.90 6.57 3.87
C TYR A 89 12.79 7.61 3.81
N MET A 90 13.02 8.70 3.09
CA MET A 90 11.98 9.65 2.75
C MET A 90 11.30 9.23 1.46
N LEU A 91 9.97 9.24 1.48
CA LEU A 91 9.13 8.85 0.35
C LEU A 91 8.36 10.06 -0.14
N GLY A 92 8.35 10.27 -1.44
CA GLY A 92 7.54 11.28 -2.10
C GLY A 92 6.78 10.68 -3.28
N GLN A 93 5.54 11.11 -3.50
CA GLN A 93 4.78 10.74 -4.69
C GLN A 93 3.94 11.92 -5.16
N ALA A 94 4.05 12.25 -6.45
CA ALA A 94 3.14 13.18 -7.12
C ALA A 94 1.88 12.42 -7.56
N VAL A 95 0.71 12.90 -7.14
CA VAL A 95 -0.57 12.20 -7.43
C VAL A 95 -0.91 12.23 -8.92
N ASN A 96 -0.60 13.31 -9.62
CA ASN A 96 -0.98 13.45 -11.04
C ASN A 96 -0.19 12.54 -11.99
N SER A 97 1.04 12.18 -11.63
CA SER A 97 1.92 11.36 -12.49
C SER A 97 2.24 9.98 -11.89
N GLY A 98 1.92 9.77 -10.61
CA GLY A 98 2.32 8.56 -9.88
C GLY A 98 3.83 8.45 -9.65
N LEU A 99 4.62 9.44 -10.09
CA LEU A 99 6.08 9.43 -9.90
C LEU A 99 6.41 9.35 -8.40
N THR A 100 7.19 8.36 -8.05
CA THR A 100 7.63 8.11 -6.68
C THR A 100 9.12 8.35 -6.58
N SER A 101 9.52 9.07 -5.55
CA SER A 101 10.91 9.25 -5.15
C SER A 101 11.18 8.56 -3.82
N VAL A 102 12.36 7.98 -3.68
CA VAL A 102 12.87 7.43 -2.42
C VAL A 102 14.26 7.97 -2.20
N ALA A 103 14.48 8.57 -1.05
CA ALA A 103 15.79 9.08 -0.67
C ALA A 103 16.18 8.49 0.70
N PRO A 104 17.33 7.83 0.84
CA PRO A 104 17.84 7.43 2.13
C PRO A 104 18.15 8.69 2.96
N MET A 105 17.79 8.67 4.24
CA MET A 105 18.08 9.77 5.16
C MET A 105 19.57 9.82 5.54
N ASN A 106 20.23 8.68 5.46
CA ASN A 106 21.69 8.58 5.58
C ASN A 106 22.24 8.11 4.22
N PRO A 107 23.01 8.93 3.50
CA PRO A 107 23.56 8.56 2.20
C PRO A 107 24.54 7.37 2.24
N ASN A 108 25.09 7.06 3.42
CA ASN A 108 25.99 5.92 3.63
C ASN A 108 25.25 4.66 4.12
N SER A 109 23.89 4.68 4.16
CA SER A 109 23.13 3.51 4.57
C SER A 109 23.21 2.40 3.52
N SER A 110 23.18 1.15 4.00
CA SER A 110 22.99 -0.02 3.13
C SER A 110 21.61 0.04 2.46
N ASP A 111 21.46 -0.53 1.26
CA ASP A 111 20.14 -0.71 0.63
C ASP A 111 19.35 -1.82 1.35
N LYS A 112 18.96 -1.55 2.59
CA LYS A 112 18.19 -2.48 3.40
C LYS A 112 16.78 -2.67 2.83
N LEU A 113 16.22 -1.63 2.20
CA LEU A 113 14.91 -1.68 1.57
C LEU A 113 14.89 -2.69 0.42
N GLY A 114 15.86 -2.61 -0.50
CA GLY A 114 16.03 -3.58 -1.56
C GLY A 114 16.37 -5.00 -1.03
N TYR A 115 17.19 -5.09 0.03
CA TYR A 115 17.51 -6.37 0.66
C TYR A 115 16.27 -7.11 1.15
N VAL A 116 15.31 -6.42 1.78
CA VAL A 116 14.05 -7.01 2.25
C VAL A 116 12.97 -7.09 1.16
N GLY A 117 13.29 -6.69 -0.07
CA GLY A 117 12.41 -6.80 -1.23
C GLY A 117 11.19 -5.86 -1.21
N VAL A 118 11.23 -4.80 -0.40
CA VAL A 118 10.20 -3.76 -0.37
C VAL A 118 10.56 -2.66 -1.37
N ARG A 119 9.61 -2.27 -2.19
CA ARG A 119 9.72 -1.15 -3.13
C ARG A 119 8.95 0.05 -2.60
N ALA A 120 9.35 1.25 -2.98
CA ALA A 120 8.57 2.45 -2.69
C ALA A 120 7.14 2.36 -3.25
N SER A 121 7.00 1.77 -4.44
CA SER A 121 5.71 1.54 -5.09
C SER A 121 4.75 0.67 -4.27
N ASP A 122 5.25 -0.21 -3.41
CA ASP A 122 4.41 -1.04 -2.53
C ASP A 122 3.73 -0.20 -1.45
N LEU A 123 4.40 0.83 -0.98
CA LEU A 123 3.94 1.70 0.10
C LEU A 123 3.12 2.88 -0.42
N THR A 124 3.44 3.36 -1.62
CA THR A 124 2.77 4.51 -2.25
C THR A 124 1.68 4.11 -3.23
N LEU A 125 1.60 2.81 -3.59
CA LEU A 125 0.71 2.25 -4.61
C LEU A 125 0.90 2.91 -5.98
N SER A 126 2.11 3.39 -6.29
CA SER A 126 2.38 4.11 -7.53
C SER A 126 2.16 3.27 -8.79
N PHE A 127 2.23 1.95 -8.70
CA PHE A 127 1.90 1.05 -9.79
C PHE A 127 0.46 1.23 -10.31
N LEU A 128 -0.48 1.74 -9.49
CA LEU A 128 -1.85 2.04 -9.93
C LEU A 128 -1.91 3.12 -11.01
N PHE A 129 -0.85 3.93 -11.17
CA PHE A 129 -0.75 4.96 -12.21
C PHE A 129 -0.24 4.42 -13.54
N CYS A 130 0.19 3.16 -13.60
CA CYS A 130 0.52 2.48 -14.84
C CYS A 130 -0.70 2.37 -15.77
N LYS A 131 -0.46 2.21 -17.07
CA LYS A 131 -1.53 2.17 -18.08
C LYS A 131 -2.35 0.88 -17.96
N PRO A 132 -3.68 0.94 -17.77
CA PRO A 132 -4.51 -0.26 -17.79
C PRO A 132 -4.63 -0.78 -19.22
N ILE A 133 -4.22 -2.03 -19.46
CA ILE A 133 -4.22 -2.64 -20.80
C ILE A 133 -5.32 -3.69 -20.96
N ARG A 134 -5.68 -4.40 -19.88
CA ARG A 134 -6.68 -5.47 -19.95
C ARG A 134 -7.45 -5.58 -18.63
N GLU A 135 -8.72 -5.94 -18.73
CA GLU A 135 -9.53 -6.35 -17.59
C GLU A 135 -9.92 -7.82 -17.75
N PHE A 136 -9.86 -8.58 -16.68
CA PHE A 136 -10.26 -9.97 -16.59
C PHE A 136 -11.64 -10.09 -15.94
N ALA A 137 -12.19 -11.30 -15.93
CA ALA A 137 -13.36 -11.60 -15.13
C ALA A 137 -13.14 -11.25 -13.65
N ASN A 138 -14.21 -10.84 -12.99
CA ASN A 138 -14.15 -10.55 -11.56
C ASN A 138 -13.78 -11.81 -10.77
N GLU A 139 -12.94 -11.66 -9.76
CA GLU A 139 -12.50 -12.73 -8.88
C GLU A 139 -12.73 -12.35 -7.41
N ASN A 140 -12.85 -13.33 -6.53
CA ASN A 140 -12.93 -13.08 -5.09
C ASN A 140 -11.57 -13.32 -4.43
N VAL A 141 -11.03 -12.32 -3.75
CA VAL A 141 -9.83 -12.47 -2.93
C VAL A 141 -10.21 -13.03 -1.56
N GLY A 142 -9.47 -14.03 -1.09
CA GLY A 142 -9.80 -14.76 0.15
C GLY A 142 -11.17 -15.45 0.12
N GLY A 143 -11.72 -15.69 -1.06
CA GLY A 143 -13.02 -16.34 -1.26
C GLY A 143 -14.25 -15.48 -0.96
N VAL A 144 -14.07 -14.24 -0.45
CA VAL A 144 -15.17 -13.43 0.07
C VAL A 144 -15.22 -11.99 -0.44
N VAL A 145 -14.10 -11.40 -0.84
CA VAL A 145 -14.06 -9.99 -1.26
C VAL A 145 -14.09 -9.90 -2.78
N PRO A 146 -15.21 -9.39 -3.38
CA PRO A 146 -15.31 -9.25 -4.82
C PRO A 146 -14.36 -8.18 -5.34
N CYS A 147 -13.55 -8.54 -6.34
CA CYS A 147 -12.55 -7.67 -6.95
C CYS A 147 -12.74 -7.56 -8.45
N ARG A 148 -12.43 -6.39 -8.99
CA ARG A 148 -12.09 -6.23 -10.40
C ARG A 148 -10.62 -6.56 -10.58
N VAL A 149 -10.31 -7.26 -11.66
CA VAL A 149 -8.95 -7.75 -11.95
C VAL A 149 -8.44 -7.05 -13.18
N ILE A 150 -7.41 -6.22 -13.01
CA ILE A 150 -6.92 -5.36 -14.09
C ILE A 150 -5.42 -5.61 -14.29
N LEU A 151 -5.01 -5.73 -15.56
CA LEU A 151 -3.62 -5.79 -15.97
C LEU A 151 -3.15 -4.39 -16.35
N LEU A 152 -2.03 -3.98 -15.78
CA LEU A 152 -1.37 -2.71 -16.02
C LEU A 152 -0.04 -2.94 -16.74
N ASP A 153 0.35 -2.02 -17.63
CA ASP A 153 1.67 -2.02 -18.27
C ASP A 153 2.59 -1.01 -17.57
N ASP A 154 3.70 -1.49 -17.06
CA ASP A 154 4.78 -0.68 -16.49
C ASP A 154 6.02 -0.73 -17.41
N PRO A 155 6.09 0.17 -18.42
CA PRO A 155 7.19 0.18 -19.37
C PRO A 155 8.52 0.58 -18.72
N ALA A 156 8.49 1.36 -17.64
CA ALA A 156 9.70 1.83 -16.95
C ALA A 156 10.46 0.65 -16.30
N ASN A 157 9.72 -0.29 -15.73
CA ASN A 157 10.30 -1.49 -15.12
C ASN A 157 10.27 -2.71 -16.06
N LYS A 158 9.72 -2.58 -17.28
CA LYS A 158 9.49 -3.68 -18.23
C LYS A 158 8.66 -4.80 -17.64
N GLU A 159 7.64 -4.43 -16.88
CA GLU A 159 6.76 -5.34 -16.13
C GLU A 159 5.31 -5.22 -16.60
N GLU A 160 4.55 -6.29 -16.41
CA GLU A 160 3.09 -6.29 -16.39
C GLU A 160 2.63 -6.53 -14.95
N ILE A 161 1.60 -5.81 -14.51
CA ILE A 161 1.14 -5.84 -13.12
C ILE A 161 -0.33 -6.20 -13.11
N LYS A 162 -0.68 -7.39 -12.61
CA LYS A 162 -2.07 -7.82 -12.41
C LYS A 162 -2.51 -7.43 -11.00
N VAL A 163 -3.59 -6.64 -10.92
CA VAL A 163 -4.08 -6.08 -9.67
C VAL A 163 -5.51 -6.50 -9.41
N TRP A 164 -5.79 -7.01 -8.22
CA TRP A 164 -7.14 -7.28 -7.70
C TRP A 164 -7.57 -6.10 -6.84
N LEU A 165 -8.49 -5.31 -7.36
CA LEU A 165 -9.03 -4.13 -6.70
C LEU A 165 -10.41 -4.43 -6.12
N SER A 166 -10.59 -4.24 -4.82
CA SER A 166 -11.90 -4.38 -4.18
C SER A 166 -12.95 -3.54 -4.91
N LYS A 167 -14.09 -4.15 -5.28
CA LYS A 167 -15.18 -3.42 -5.93
C LYS A 167 -15.78 -2.34 -5.04
N GLU A 168 -15.87 -2.59 -3.76
CA GLU A 168 -16.45 -1.66 -2.78
C GLU A 168 -15.50 -0.50 -2.45
N HIS A 169 -14.19 -0.78 -2.39
CA HIS A 169 -13.24 0.18 -1.82
C HIS A 169 -12.16 0.65 -2.80
N CYS A 170 -12.16 0.14 -4.03
CA CYS A 170 -11.18 0.47 -5.08
C CYS A 170 -9.72 0.33 -4.62
N PHE A 171 -9.45 -0.51 -3.62
CA PHE A 171 -8.12 -0.70 -3.04
C PHE A 171 -7.53 -2.05 -3.47
N PRO A 172 -6.20 -2.12 -3.75
CA PRO A 172 -5.53 -3.35 -4.13
C PRO A 172 -5.39 -4.30 -2.93
N LEU A 173 -5.97 -5.50 -3.05
CA LEU A 173 -5.85 -6.57 -2.07
C LEU A 173 -4.74 -7.54 -2.42
N GLN A 174 -4.54 -7.76 -3.72
CA GLN A 174 -3.51 -8.63 -4.27
C GLN A 174 -2.91 -7.98 -5.52
N VAL A 175 -1.61 -8.13 -5.68
CA VAL A 175 -0.86 -7.64 -6.84
C VAL A 175 0.15 -8.71 -7.25
N GLU A 176 0.20 -9.00 -8.53
CA GLU A 176 1.17 -9.90 -9.13
C GLU A 176 2.00 -9.16 -10.18
N PHE A 177 3.31 -9.27 -10.09
CA PHE A 177 4.26 -8.64 -11.00
C PHE A 177 4.85 -9.70 -11.93
N PHE A 178 4.73 -9.47 -13.22
CA PHE A 178 5.23 -10.34 -14.28
C PHE A 178 6.33 -9.62 -15.05
N ARG A 179 7.40 -10.32 -15.39
CA ARG A 179 8.29 -9.83 -16.45
C ARG A 179 7.59 -9.97 -17.79
N LYS A 180 7.90 -9.07 -18.74
CA LYS A 180 7.29 -9.16 -20.06
C LYS A 180 7.48 -10.55 -20.67
N ASN A 181 6.39 -11.12 -21.17
CA ASN A 181 6.30 -12.45 -21.76
C ASN A 181 6.45 -13.63 -20.79
N GLU A 182 6.50 -13.43 -19.48
CA GLU A 182 6.46 -14.51 -18.49
C GLU A 182 5.01 -14.81 -18.10
N LYS A 183 4.69 -16.11 -17.95
CA LYS A 183 3.35 -16.58 -17.57
C LYS A 183 3.15 -16.66 -16.05
N SER A 184 4.24 -16.68 -15.30
CA SER A 184 4.20 -16.80 -13.84
C SER A 184 4.70 -15.52 -13.20
N PRO A 185 4.06 -15.04 -12.14
CA PRO A 185 4.53 -13.87 -11.42
C PRO A 185 5.87 -14.20 -10.76
N TYR A 186 6.82 -13.27 -10.87
CA TYR A 186 8.09 -13.36 -10.16
C TYR A 186 8.02 -12.69 -8.78
N ARG A 187 6.97 -11.89 -8.52
CA ARG A 187 6.76 -11.18 -7.27
C ARG A 187 5.26 -10.99 -7.01
N THR A 188 4.86 -11.11 -5.75
CA THR A 188 3.48 -10.84 -5.32
C THR A 188 3.46 -9.88 -4.13
N LEU A 189 2.37 -9.15 -4.01
CA LEU A 189 2.06 -8.33 -2.84
C LEU A 189 0.62 -8.61 -2.42
N GLU A 190 0.41 -8.85 -1.14
CA GLU A 190 -0.91 -9.04 -0.54
C GLU A 190 -1.10 -8.05 0.61
N ALA A 191 -2.27 -7.43 0.66
CA ALA A 191 -2.70 -6.54 1.74
C ALA A 191 -3.86 -7.17 2.50
N SER A 192 -3.77 -7.22 3.83
CA SER A 192 -4.78 -7.84 4.68
C SER A 192 -4.85 -7.21 6.08
N GLY A 193 -5.78 -7.69 6.91
CA GLY A 193 -5.93 -7.22 8.29
C GLY A 193 -6.36 -5.76 8.34
N PHE A 194 -7.34 -5.39 7.54
CA PHE A 194 -7.89 -4.04 7.51
C PHE A 194 -8.51 -3.65 8.84
N THR A 195 -8.20 -2.47 9.33
CA THR A 195 -8.67 -1.96 10.62
C THR A 195 -9.14 -0.52 10.47
N LYS A 196 -10.25 -0.17 11.15
CA LYS A 196 -10.81 1.18 11.19
C LYS A 196 -10.33 1.93 12.44
N LYS A 197 -9.85 3.17 12.27
CA LYS A 197 -9.50 4.10 13.35
C LYS A 197 -9.86 5.53 12.93
N ASN A 198 -10.57 6.26 13.76
CA ASN A 198 -11.02 7.64 13.47
C ASN A 198 -11.72 7.78 12.10
N ASP A 199 -12.64 6.82 11.79
CA ASP A 199 -13.35 6.73 10.51
C ASP A 199 -12.46 6.53 9.27
N LEU A 200 -11.18 6.30 9.47
CA LEU A 200 -10.22 5.96 8.43
C LEU A 200 -9.80 4.49 8.56
N TYR A 201 -9.67 3.84 7.42
CA TYR A 201 -9.23 2.46 7.38
C TYR A 201 -7.78 2.36 6.93
N TYR A 202 -7.06 1.35 7.41
CA TYR A 202 -5.67 1.09 7.05
C TYR A 202 -5.34 -0.39 7.02
N VAL A 203 -4.31 -0.74 6.27
CA VAL A 203 -3.76 -2.10 6.21
C VAL A 203 -2.89 -2.36 7.43
N ARG A 204 -3.13 -3.46 8.11
CA ARG A 204 -2.25 -3.93 9.17
C ARG A 204 -1.16 -4.85 8.66
N LYS A 205 -1.43 -5.62 7.63
CA LYS A 205 -0.53 -6.67 7.17
C LYS A 205 -0.23 -6.51 5.69
N LEU A 206 1.04 -6.42 5.38
CA LEU A 206 1.55 -6.54 4.02
C LEU A 206 2.41 -7.79 3.93
N ARG A 207 2.21 -8.57 2.87
CA ARG A 207 3.01 -9.74 2.54
C ARG A 207 3.55 -9.56 1.14
N ILE A 208 4.85 -9.66 1.00
CA ILE A 208 5.55 -9.51 -0.26
C ILE A 208 6.39 -10.76 -0.46
N GLU A 209 6.27 -11.40 -1.61
CA GLU A 209 6.99 -12.62 -1.91
C GLU A 209 7.69 -12.54 -3.27
N GLY A 210 8.82 -13.19 -3.36
CA GLY A 210 9.57 -13.40 -4.59
C GLY A 210 10.27 -14.77 -4.57
N PRO A 211 11.03 -15.10 -5.61
CA PRO A 211 11.71 -16.39 -5.70
C PRO A 211 12.65 -16.62 -4.52
N GLY A 212 12.29 -17.55 -3.64
CA GLY A 212 13.11 -17.96 -2.50
C GLY A 212 13.12 -17.00 -1.30
N TRP A 213 12.28 -15.96 -1.29
CA TRP A 213 12.17 -15.03 -0.16
C TRP A 213 10.73 -14.56 0.07
N ARG A 214 10.48 -14.12 1.31
CA ARG A 214 9.21 -13.52 1.76
C ARG A 214 9.49 -12.44 2.77
N THR A 215 8.78 -11.33 2.64
CA THR A 215 8.72 -10.25 3.62
C THR A 215 7.29 -10.09 4.11
N ARG A 216 7.13 -9.94 5.40
CA ARG A 216 5.86 -9.62 6.04
C ARG A 216 6.05 -8.40 6.92
N ILE A 217 5.12 -7.46 6.82
CA ILE A 217 5.02 -6.30 7.70
C ILE A 217 3.70 -6.43 8.46
N ASP A 218 3.77 -6.39 9.78
CA ASP A 218 2.63 -6.40 10.68
C ASP A 218 2.63 -5.11 11.49
N PHE A 219 1.66 -4.22 11.24
CA PHE A 219 1.48 -2.99 12.01
C PHE A 219 0.61 -3.25 13.24
N ASP A 220 1.04 -2.71 14.37
CA ASP A 220 0.35 -2.77 15.65
C ASP A 220 -0.85 -1.81 15.64
N ALA A 221 -2.05 -2.34 15.86
CA ALA A 221 -3.28 -1.56 15.86
C ALA A 221 -3.35 -0.58 17.03
N ASP A 222 -2.81 -0.93 18.19
CA ASP A 222 -2.89 -0.11 19.39
C ASP A 222 -1.96 1.09 19.29
N ARG A 223 -0.84 0.94 18.59
CA ARG A 223 0.15 1.99 18.36
C ARG A 223 -0.10 2.83 17.10
N ALA A 224 -1.08 2.45 16.28
CA ALA A 224 -1.41 3.24 15.10
C ALA A 224 -2.02 4.59 15.50
N ASP A 225 -1.51 5.67 14.94
CA ASP A 225 -2.03 7.04 15.07
C ASP A 225 -2.43 7.54 13.68
N ILE A 226 -3.74 7.69 13.45
CA ILE A 226 -4.31 7.97 12.13
C ILE A 226 -5.39 9.03 12.28
N GLY A 227 -5.42 10.00 11.37
CA GLY A 227 -6.42 11.06 11.43
C GLY A 227 -6.41 11.98 10.21
N LYS A 228 -7.32 12.95 10.26
CA LYS A 228 -7.32 14.09 9.34
C LYS A 228 -6.22 15.06 9.77
N VAL A 229 -5.57 15.70 8.79
CA VAL A 229 -4.55 16.70 9.07
C VAL A 229 -5.24 17.99 9.48
N ASP A 230 -4.95 18.46 10.69
CA ASP A 230 -5.22 19.83 11.08
C ASP A 230 -4.12 20.73 10.48
N MET A 231 -4.48 21.55 9.49
CA MET A 231 -3.52 22.44 8.81
C MET A 231 -2.93 23.51 9.71
N SER A 232 -3.59 23.83 10.82
CA SER A 232 -3.06 24.77 11.83
C SER A 232 -1.98 24.13 12.71
N LYS A 233 -2.03 22.79 12.85
CA LYS A 233 -1.09 22.00 13.65
C LYS A 233 -0.81 20.66 12.94
N PRO A 234 -0.04 20.68 11.86
CA PRO A 234 0.20 19.47 11.07
C PRO A 234 0.92 18.38 11.91
N PRO A 235 0.55 17.13 11.76
CA PRO A 235 1.14 16.04 12.51
C PRO A 235 2.61 15.86 12.12
N ARG A 236 3.46 15.67 13.11
CA ARG A 236 4.86 15.33 12.86
C ARG A 236 4.96 13.83 12.54
N ILE A 237 5.16 13.50 11.27
CA ILE A 237 5.31 12.11 10.80
C ILE A 237 6.77 11.64 10.75
N VAL A 238 7.73 12.57 10.81
CA VAL A 238 9.16 12.25 10.77
C VAL A 238 9.68 12.00 12.17
N ILE A 239 10.20 10.81 12.42
CA ILE A 239 10.89 10.46 13.66
C ILE A 239 12.42 10.53 13.48
N LYS A 240 13.14 10.75 14.57
CA LYS A 240 14.61 10.72 14.57
C LYS A 240 15.09 9.27 14.50
N LEU A 241 16.15 9.05 13.75
CA LEU A 241 16.85 7.77 13.74
C LEU A 241 17.73 7.65 15.00
N GLU A 242 17.89 6.42 15.47
CA GLU A 242 18.88 6.11 16.49
C GLU A 242 20.28 6.29 15.90
N LYS A 243 21.17 6.94 16.65
CA LYS A 243 22.56 7.07 16.23
C LYS A 243 23.24 5.69 16.34
N GLU A 244 24.01 5.32 15.34
CA GLU A 244 24.92 4.20 15.51
C GLU A 244 25.87 4.51 16.65
N VAL A 245 25.84 3.71 17.69
CA VAL A 245 26.89 3.70 18.71
C VAL A 245 28.10 3.06 18.04
N LYS A 246 29.11 3.90 17.73
CA LYS A 246 30.38 3.45 17.19
C LYS A 246 31.17 2.69 18.23
#